data_cf7a3f3fd5d22245b29bd81f8f37ed77
#
_entry.id   cf7a3f3fd5d22245b29bd81f8f37ed77
#
_cell.length_a   1.000
_cell.length_b   1.000
_cell.length_c   1.000
_cell.angle_alpha   90.00
_cell.angle_beta   90.00
_cell.angle_gamma   90.00
#
_symmetry.space_group_name_H-M   'P 1'
#
loop_
_entity.id
_entity.type
_entity.pdbx_description
1 polymer ?
#
loop_
_entity_poly.entity_id
_entity_poly.type
_entity_poly.pdbx_seq_one_letter_code
_entity_poly.pdbx_strand_id
1 'polypeptide(L)'
;MKTEPQKTIEQKFDQCIKCTICTVYCPVIPMNFNFPGPREMGPDGEFLREKDEDAYEAALKLCMNCKRCDIACPSGIHIADLIQRARIGSSHRPPGLRSLVLGRTDNMGRLASRMAPLVNAMTKSFAFKLAMEKLVRIDRRRTYPTYALGTFEGWYHKEKAHQERFPHHVTFFHGSYVNFNNPQLGQDLIKILNA
;
A
#
# COMPACT_ATOMS: atom_id res chain seq x y z
N MET A 1 -7.43 21.16 15.10
CA MET A 1 -6.16 21.77 14.63
C MET A 1 -5.75 21.01 13.38
N LYS A 2 -5.89 21.62 12.19
CA LYS A 2 -5.39 21.02 10.93
C LYS A 2 -3.87 21.16 10.96
N THR A 3 -3.15 20.07 10.89
CA THR A 3 -1.68 20.06 10.88
C THR A 3 -1.15 20.71 9.60
N GLU A 4 -0.10 21.53 9.68
CA GLU A 4 0.48 22.30 8.56
C GLU A 4 0.76 21.50 7.26
N PRO A 5 1.15 20.20 7.30
CA PRO A 5 1.32 19.41 6.08
C PRO A 5 0.04 19.24 5.25
N GLN A 6 -1.14 19.22 5.87
CA GLN A 6 -2.42 19.14 5.16
C GLN A 6 -2.72 20.41 4.36
N LYS A 7 -2.47 21.57 4.94
CA LYS A 7 -2.68 22.87 4.30
C LYS A 7 -1.82 23.06 3.04
N THR A 8 -0.59 22.54 3.05
CA THR A 8 0.36 22.68 1.94
C THR A 8 -0.04 21.84 0.71
N ILE A 9 -0.74 20.73 0.88
CA ILE A 9 -1.22 19.89 -0.23
C ILE A 9 -2.50 20.49 -0.84
N GLU A 10 -3.42 20.98 0.00
CA GLU A 10 -4.67 21.63 -0.43
C GLU A 10 -4.43 22.88 -1.29
N GLN A 11 -3.35 23.63 -1.04
CA GLN A 11 -3.03 24.87 -1.76
C GLN A 11 -2.34 24.66 -3.12
N LYS A 12 -1.90 23.45 -3.46
CA LYS A 12 -1.12 23.22 -4.68
C LYS A 12 -1.91 22.74 -5.91
N PHE A 13 -3.15 22.27 -5.75
CA PHE A 13 -3.90 21.79 -6.90
C PHE A 13 -4.29 22.92 -7.87
N ASP A 14 -4.43 24.16 -7.38
CA ASP A 14 -4.68 25.36 -8.16
C ASP A 14 -3.56 25.71 -9.16
N GLN A 15 -2.34 25.20 -8.91
CA GLN A 15 -1.17 25.43 -9.77
C GLN A 15 -1.18 24.54 -11.03
N CYS A 16 -2.25 23.77 -11.25
CA CYS A 16 -2.37 22.93 -12.43
C CYS A 16 -2.51 23.75 -13.71
N ILE A 17 -1.49 23.71 -14.56
CA ILE A 17 -1.48 24.38 -15.87
C ILE A 17 -2.23 23.60 -16.95
N LYS A 18 -2.89 22.49 -16.59
CA LYS A 18 -3.72 21.64 -17.48
C LYS A 18 -2.98 21.08 -18.71
N CYS A 19 -1.66 20.88 -18.63
CA CYS A 19 -0.80 20.41 -19.71
C CYS A 19 -1.01 18.94 -20.12
N THR A 20 -1.76 18.16 -19.37
CA THR A 20 -2.09 16.73 -19.61
C THR A 20 -0.92 15.75 -19.58
N ILE A 21 0.31 16.15 -19.32
CA ILE A 21 1.49 15.28 -19.25
C ILE A 21 1.24 14.09 -18.30
N CYS A 22 0.67 14.34 -17.14
CA CYS A 22 0.34 13.29 -16.17
C CYS A 22 -0.60 12.21 -16.74
N THR A 23 -1.48 12.58 -17.66
CA THR A 23 -2.40 11.66 -18.36
C THR A 23 -1.64 10.73 -19.30
N VAL A 24 -0.67 11.27 -20.05
CA VAL A 24 0.17 10.47 -20.97
C VAL A 24 1.03 9.45 -20.22
N TYR A 25 1.56 9.83 -19.06
CA TYR A 25 2.39 8.93 -18.23
C TYR A 25 1.60 7.91 -17.39
N CYS A 26 0.27 7.99 -17.40
CA CYS A 26 -0.56 7.11 -16.58
C CYS A 26 -0.68 5.71 -17.20
N PRO A 27 -0.25 4.64 -16.49
CA PRO A 27 -0.35 3.28 -17.01
C PRO A 27 -1.77 2.71 -16.98
N VAL A 28 -2.70 3.36 -16.27
CA VAL A 28 -4.07 2.88 -16.11
C VAL A 28 -4.93 3.24 -17.32
N ILE A 29 -4.73 4.43 -17.90
CA ILE A 29 -5.56 4.95 -19.00
C ILE A 29 -5.64 3.99 -20.20
N PRO A 30 -4.53 3.46 -20.75
CA PRO A 30 -4.60 2.57 -21.89
C PRO A 30 -5.23 1.21 -21.56
N MET A 31 -5.31 0.84 -20.29
CA MET A 31 -5.83 -0.45 -19.84
C MET A 31 -7.28 -0.39 -19.35
N ASN A 32 -7.78 0.79 -18.99
CA ASN A 32 -9.13 0.96 -18.45
C ASN A 32 -9.72 2.31 -18.84
N PHE A 33 -10.61 2.31 -19.81
CA PHE A 33 -11.27 3.51 -20.36
C PHE A 33 -12.23 4.20 -19.35
N ASN A 34 -12.59 3.54 -18.25
CA ASN A 34 -13.41 4.16 -17.19
C ASN A 34 -12.59 5.04 -16.25
N PHE A 35 -11.27 5.10 -16.43
CA PHE A 35 -10.40 5.99 -15.68
C PHE A 35 -10.12 7.26 -16.48
N PRO A 36 -10.71 8.41 -16.13
CA PRO A 36 -10.57 9.65 -16.92
C PRO A 36 -9.14 10.19 -16.96
N GLY A 37 -8.34 9.88 -15.95
CA GLY A 37 -6.94 10.26 -15.90
C GLY A 37 -6.55 11.02 -14.62
N PRO A 38 -5.23 11.12 -14.35
CA PRO A 38 -4.73 11.76 -13.13
C PRO A 38 -5.12 13.23 -13.01
N ARG A 39 -5.12 14.00 -14.10
CA ARG A 39 -5.51 15.41 -14.08
C ARG A 39 -6.96 15.58 -13.63
N GLU A 40 -7.87 14.82 -14.25
CA GLU A 40 -9.30 14.93 -13.99
C GLU A 40 -9.67 14.36 -12.62
N MET A 41 -8.97 13.32 -12.17
CA MET A 41 -9.21 12.71 -10.86
C MET A 41 -8.56 13.47 -9.69
N GLY A 42 -7.43 14.12 -9.94
CA GLY A 42 -6.71 14.95 -8.99
C GLY A 42 -7.14 16.42 -9.05
N PRO A 43 -6.35 17.32 -9.69
CA PRO A 43 -6.60 18.75 -9.61
C PRO A 43 -7.99 19.19 -10.08
N ASP A 44 -8.46 18.74 -11.25
CA ASP A 44 -9.80 19.11 -11.72
C ASP A 44 -10.89 18.51 -10.85
N GLY A 45 -10.66 17.30 -10.34
CA GLY A 45 -11.59 16.61 -9.43
C GLY A 45 -11.73 17.29 -8.06
N GLU A 46 -10.69 17.97 -7.53
CA GLU A 46 -10.81 18.71 -6.28
C GLU A 46 -11.83 19.86 -6.41
N PHE A 47 -11.80 20.62 -7.50
CA PHE A 47 -12.82 21.65 -7.75
C PHE A 47 -14.25 21.13 -7.83
N LEU A 48 -14.41 19.89 -8.34
CA LEU A 48 -15.74 19.27 -8.41
C LEU A 48 -16.18 18.76 -7.04
N ARG A 49 -15.25 18.21 -6.24
CA ARG A 49 -15.54 17.70 -4.89
C ARG A 49 -15.87 18.79 -3.87
N GLU A 50 -15.50 20.04 -4.13
CA GLU A 50 -16.01 21.17 -3.34
C GLU A 50 -17.55 21.31 -3.40
N LYS A 51 -18.15 20.82 -4.48
CA LYS A 51 -19.63 20.89 -4.71
C LYS A 51 -20.32 19.55 -4.49
N ASP A 52 -19.64 18.46 -4.83
CA ASP A 52 -20.13 17.08 -4.74
C ASP A 52 -19.00 16.17 -4.25
N GLU A 53 -19.02 15.81 -2.97
CA GLU A 53 -17.96 15.01 -2.33
C GLU A 53 -17.78 13.63 -2.99
N ASP A 54 -18.83 13.09 -3.60
CA ASP A 54 -18.85 11.78 -4.26
C ASP A 54 -18.43 11.85 -5.74
N ALA A 55 -18.07 13.05 -6.23
CA ALA A 55 -17.65 13.21 -7.63
C ALA A 55 -16.53 12.23 -7.98
N TYR A 56 -16.78 11.40 -9.00
CA TYR A 56 -15.83 10.36 -9.48
C TYR A 56 -15.51 9.21 -8.51
N GLU A 57 -16.28 8.95 -7.44
CA GLU A 57 -15.98 7.89 -6.45
C GLU A 57 -15.58 6.54 -7.10
N ALA A 58 -16.31 6.09 -8.09
CA ALA A 58 -16.05 4.82 -8.77
C ALA A 58 -14.70 4.82 -9.50
N ALA A 59 -14.32 5.93 -10.13
CA ALA A 59 -13.08 6.07 -10.89
C ALA A 59 -11.85 6.24 -9.99
N LEU A 60 -12.01 6.85 -8.79
CA LEU A 60 -10.93 6.99 -7.81
C LEU A 60 -10.31 5.63 -7.43
N LYS A 61 -11.11 4.56 -7.42
CA LYS A 61 -10.68 3.19 -7.08
C LYS A 61 -9.74 2.57 -8.10
N LEU A 62 -9.72 3.11 -9.33
CA LEU A 62 -8.87 2.61 -10.41
C LEU A 62 -7.43 3.12 -10.33
N CYS A 63 -7.17 4.19 -9.59
CA CYS A 63 -5.82 4.70 -9.39
C CYS A 63 -4.95 3.70 -8.60
N MET A 64 -3.80 3.34 -9.19
CA MET A 64 -2.83 2.42 -8.59
C MET A 64 -1.86 3.09 -7.61
N ASN A 65 -1.93 4.40 -7.44
CA ASN A 65 -0.99 5.19 -6.61
C ASN A 65 0.49 4.97 -6.98
N CYS A 66 0.81 4.82 -8.26
CA CYS A 66 2.17 4.55 -8.73
C CYS A 66 3.09 5.78 -8.77
N LYS A 67 2.59 6.98 -8.47
CA LYS A 67 3.31 8.27 -8.40
C LYS A 67 3.92 8.78 -9.72
N ARG A 68 3.72 8.11 -10.85
CA ARG A 68 4.25 8.58 -12.15
C ARG A 68 3.73 9.97 -12.55
N CYS A 69 2.48 10.27 -12.24
CA CYS A 69 1.89 11.58 -12.48
C CYS A 69 2.53 12.70 -11.65
N ASP A 70 2.95 12.40 -10.40
CA ASP A 70 3.64 13.35 -9.53
C ASP A 70 5.02 13.68 -10.09
N ILE A 71 5.78 12.65 -10.50
CA ILE A 71 7.13 12.80 -11.08
C ILE A 71 7.09 13.56 -12.41
N ALA A 72 6.06 13.31 -13.23
CA ALA A 72 5.92 13.95 -14.54
C ALA A 72 5.35 15.37 -14.49
N CYS A 73 4.84 15.82 -13.34
CA CYS A 73 4.18 17.12 -13.22
C CYS A 73 5.17 18.29 -13.23
N PRO A 74 5.14 19.18 -14.24
CA PRO A 74 6.04 20.33 -14.28
C PRO A 74 5.76 21.36 -13.18
N SER A 75 4.53 21.39 -12.65
CA SER A 75 4.15 22.26 -11.54
C SER A 75 4.41 21.62 -10.16
N GLY A 76 4.98 20.43 -10.08
CA GLY A 76 5.30 19.75 -8.82
C GLY A 76 4.08 19.38 -7.96
N ILE A 77 2.91 19.16 -8.58
CA ILE A 77 1.69 18.80 -7.87
C ILE A 77 1.74 17.31 -7.52
N HIS A 78 1.44 16.97 -6.28
CA HIS A 78 1.30 15.60 -5.81
C HIS A 78 -0.08 15.02 -6.16
N ILE A 79 -0.31 14.77 -7.45
CA ILE A 79 -1.60 14.38 -8.02
C ILE A 79 -2.10 13.05 -7.43
N ALA A 80 -1.20 12.08 -7.26
CA ALA A 80 -1.54 10.79 -6.69
C ALA A 80 -2.01 10.91 -5.24
N ASP A 81 -1.45 11.84 -4.46
CA ASP A 81 -1.87 12.09 -3.08
C ASP A 81 -3.25 12.75 -3.02
N LEU A 82 -3.54 13.69 -3.92
CA LEU A 82 -4.89 14.26 -4.07
C LEU A 82 -5.92 13.15 -4.33
N ILE A 83 -5.65 12.28 -5.30
CA ILE A 83 -6.53 11.15 -5.62
C ILE A 83 -6.71 10.20 -4.42
N GLN A 84 -5.64 9.89 -3.67
CA GLN A 84 -5.77 9.02 -2.50
C GLN A 84 -6.55 9.67 -1.37
N ARG A 85 -6.39 10.97 -1.13
CA ARG A 85 -7.19 11.73 -0.14
C ARG A 85 -8.67 11.72 -0.52
N ALA A 86 -8.98 12.01 -1.77
CA ALA A 86 -10.35 11.94 -2.28
C ALA A 86 -10.95 10.54 -2.11
N ARG A 87 -10.18 9.49 -2.43
CA ARG A 87 -10.59 8.09 -2.26
C ARG A 87 -10.88 7.72 -0.80
N ILE A 88 -10.12 8.26 0.15
CA ILE A 88 -10.35 8.05 1.59
C ILE A 88 -11.59 8.81 2.03
N GLY A 89 -11.75 10.07 1.59
CA GLY A 89 -12.90 10.92 1.94
C GLY A 89 -14.23 10.38 1.42
N SER A 90 -14.28 9.91 0.17
CA SER A 90 -15.50 9.37 -0.45
C SER A 90 -15.86 7.95 -0.01
N SER A 91 -15.02 7.29 0.79
CA SER A 91 -15.26 5.91 1.22
C SER A 91 -16.17 5.82 2.45
N HIS A 92 -17.44 6.16 2.28
CA HIS A 92 -18.46 6.07 3.35
C HIS A 92 -18.93 4.64 3.63
N ARG A 93 -18.57 3.66 2.81
CA ARG A 93 -18.98 2.27 2.98
C ARG A 93 -18.05 1.52 3.92
N PRO A 94 -18.59 0.66 4.80
CA PRO A 94 -17.75 -0.20 5.64
C PRO A 94 -16.84 -1.09 4.78
N PRO A 95 -15.62 -1.38 5.24
CA PRO A 95 -14.68 -2.21 4.49
C PRO A 95 -15.27 -3.59 4.25
N GLY A 96 -15.33 -4.01 2.98
CA GLY A 96 -15.77 -5.35 2.62
C GLY A 96 -14.80 -6.43 3.16
N LEU A 97 -15.24 -7.70 3.14
CA LEU A 97 -14.46 -8.86 3.61
C LEU A 97 -13.03 -8.88 3.04
N ARG A 98 -12.88 -8.56 1.75
CA ARG A 98 -11.55 -8.47 1.11
C ARG A 98 -10.65 -7.43 1.76
N SER A 99 -11.17 -6.23 2.00
CA SER A 99 -10.41 -5.14 2.63
C SER A 99 -10.08 -5.44 4.08
N LEU A 100 -10.97 -6.12 4.80
CA LEU A 100 -10.74 -6.57 6.16
C LEU A 100 -9.61 -7.60 6.24
N VAL A 101 -9.63 -8.58 5.36
CA VAL A 101 -8.60 -9.63 5.28
C VAL A 101 -7.25 -9.03 4.87
N LEU A 102 -7.22 -8.26 3.78
CA LEU A 102 -5.97 -7.69 3.26
C LEU A 102 -5.42 -6.55 4.13
N GLY A 103 -6.25 -5.85 4.89
CA GLY A 103 -5.84 -4.76 5.79
C GLY A 103 -5.24 -5.23 7.12
N ARG A 104 -5.45 -6.50 7.51
CA ARG A 104 -4.97 -7.06 8.80
C ARG A 104 -3.78 -8.00 8.62
N THR A 105 -2.84 -7.64 7.76
CA THR A 105 -1.67 -8.47 7.42
C THR A 105 -0.82 -8.86 8.62
N ASP A 106 -0.67 -7.99 9.62
CA ASP A 106 0.13 -8.27 10.81
C ASP A 106 -0.51 -9.33 11.70
N ASN A 107 -1.83 -9.23 11.97
CA ASN A 107 -2.54 -10.22 12.75
C ASN A 107 -2.55 -11.60 12.05
N MET A 108 -2.77 -11.58 10.73
CA MET A 108 -2.70 -12.80 9.93
C MET A 108 -1.28 -13.38 9.92
N GLY A 109 -0.26 -12.54 9.78
CA GLY A 109 1.12 -12.96 9.77
C GLY A 109 1.56 -13.58 11.11
N ARG A 110 1.18 -12.99 12.23
CA ARG A 110 1.46 -13.55 13.57
C ARG A 110 0.84 -14.92 13.78
N LEU A 111 -0.44 -15.07 13.38
CA LEU A 111 -1.12 -16.36 13.48
C LEU A 111 -0.52 -17.39 12.51
N ALA A 112 -0.30 -16.98 11.26
CA ALA A 112 0.25 -17.85 10.22
C ALA A 112 1.68 -18.31 10.52
N SER A 113 2.54 -17.46 11.10
CA SER A 113 3.90 -17.84 11.48
C SER A 113 3.95 -18.85 12.63
N ARG A 114 2.98 -18.81 13.56
CA ARG A 114 2.89 -19.82 14.62
C ARG A 114 2.54 -21.22 14.10
N MET A 115 1.76 -21.27 13.02
CA MET A 115 1.28 -22.50 12.39
C MET A 115 1.82 -22.63 10.95
N ALA A 116 3.04 -22.13 10.70
CA ALA A 116 3.60 -22.00 9.37
C ALA A 116 3.57 -23.30 8.53
N PRO A 117 3.93 -24.50 9.04
CA PRO A 117 3.86 -25.72 8.24
C PRO A 117 2.44 -26.03 7.73
N LEU A 118 1.44 -25.89 8.61
CA LEU A 118 0.04 -26.14 8.27
C LEU A 118 -0.50 -25.10 7.27
N VAL A 119 -0.25 -23.81 7.54
CA VAL A 119 -0.69 -22.71 6.67
C VAL A 119 -0.03 -22.83 5.30
N ASN A 120 1.26 -23.13 5.22
CA ASN A 120 1.98 -23.30 3.97
C ASN A 120 1.48 -24.50 3.15
N ALA A 121 1.09 -25.59 3.80
CA ALA A 121 0.45 -26.72 3.12
C ALA A 121 -0.93 -26.34 2.59
N MET A 122 -1.72 -25.64 3.40
CA MET A 122 -3.06 -25.19 3.03
C MET A 122 -3.04 -24.18 1.85
N THR A 123 -2.16 -23.19 1.87
CA THR A 123 -2.07 -22.18 0.80
C THR A 123 -1.61 -22.75 -0.56
N LYS A 124 -0.94 -23.90 -0.57
CA LYS A 124 -0.58 -24.64 -1.78
C LYS A 124 -1.76 -25.47 -2.33
N SER A 125 -2.74 -25.80 -1.49
CA SER A 125 -3.89 -26.63 -1.84
C SER A 125 -4.79 -25.94 -2.89
N PHE A 126 -5.26 -26.70 -3.87
CA PHE A 126 -6.21 -26.23 -4.87
C PHE A 126 -7.54 -25.79 -4.27
N ALA A 127 -8.04 -26.53 -3.29
CA ALA A 127 -9.30 -26.23 -2.62
C ALA A 127 -9.26 -24.87 -1.91
N PHE A 128 -8.16 -24.57 -1.21
CA PHE A 128 -7.96 -23.26 -0.58
C PHE A 128 -7.91 -22.13 -1.61
N LYS A 129 -7.17 -22.31 -2.70
CA LYS A 129 -7.07 -21.31 -3.77
C LYS A 129 -8.42 -21.04 -4.43
N LEU A 130 -9.23 -22.08 -4.65
CA LEU A 130 -10.58 -21.95 -5.17
C LEU A 130 -11.52 -21.21 -4.20
N ALA A 131 -11.42 -21.48 -2.91
CA ALA A 131 -12.17 -20.76 -1.89
C ALA A 131 -11.79 -19.26 -1.85
N MET A 132 -10.49 -18.94 -1.92
CA MET A 132 -10.00 -17.57 -1.96
C MET A 132 -10.45 -16.81 -3.22
N GLU A 133 -10.54 -17.50 -4.36
CA GLU A 133 -11.08 -16.91 -5.59
C GLU A 133 -12.56 -16.57 -5.45
N LYS A 134 -13.36 -17.46 -4.92
CA LYS A 134 -14.81 -17.27 -4.76
C LYS A 134 -15.18 -16.27 -3.66
N LEU A 135 -14.51 -16.31 -2.52
CA LEU A 135 -14.87 -15.51 -1.33
C LEU A 135 -14.18 -14.13 -1.34
N VAL A 136 -12.90 -14.08 -1.71
CA VAL A 136 -12.07 -12.87 -1.59
C VAL A 136 -11.71 -12.29 -2.97
N ARG A 137 -12.08 -12.98 -4.05
CA ARG A 137 -11.78 -12.59 -5.44
C ARG A 137 -10.27 -12.45 -5.69
N ILE A 138 -9.49 -13.38 -5.15
CA ILE A 138 -8.05 -13.49 -5.42
C ILE A 138 -7.85 -14.65 -6.40
N ASP A 139 -7.31 -14.37 -7.59
CA ASP A 139 -7.11 -15.36 -8.65
C ASP A 139 -6.33 -16.57 -8.13
N ARG A 140 -6.84 -17.78 -8.37
CA ARG A 140 -6.26 -19.08 -7.93
C ARG A 140 -4.88 -19.36 -8.51
N ARG A 141 -4.49 -18.70 -9.62
CA ARG A 141 -3.15 -18.84 -10.22
C ARG A 141 -2.08 -18.13 -9.40
N ARG A 142 -2.47 -17.23 -8.48
CA ARG A 142 -1.52 -16.51 -7.66
C ARG A 142 -0.77 -17.45 -6.72
N THR A 143 0.54 -17.29 -6.66
CA THR A 143 1.39 -17.92 -5.65
C THR A 143 1.37 -17.09 -4.37
N TYR A 144 1.15 -17.76 -3.24
CA TYR A 144 1.24 -17.12 -1.93
C TYR A 144 2.65 -17.26 -1.40
N PRO A 145 3.23 -16.20 -0.79
CA PRO A 145 4.52 -16.33 -0.11
C PRO A 145 4.37 -17.30 1.07
N THR A 146 5.42 -18.08 1.31
CA THR A 146 5.46 -19.00 2.45
C THR A 146 5.71 -18.23 3.74
N TYR A 147 5.09 -18.67 4.82
CA TYR A 147 5.33 -18.13 6.16
C TYR A 147 6.50 -18.87 6.80
N ALA A 148 7.37 -18.12 7.48
CA ALA A 148 8.46 -18.65 8.27
C ALA A 148 7.97 -19.08 9.65
N LEU A 149 8.58 -20.12 10.20
CA LEU A 149 8.38 -20.49 11.59
C LEU A 149 9.18 -19.54 12.49
N GLY A 150 8.48 -18.67 13.21
CA GLY A 150 9.07 -17.56 13.94
C GLY A 150 9.10 -16.25 13.12
N THR A 151 9.25 -15.15 13.83
CA THR A 151 9.21 -13.79 13.24
C THR A 151 10.56 -13.11 13.37
N PHE A 152 10.87 -12.15 12.48
CA PHE A 152 12.04 -11.31 12.62
C PHE A 152 12.01 -10.51 13.94
N GLU A 153 10.85 -9.96 14.28
CA GLU A 153 10.65 -9.25 15.55
C GLU A 153 10.98 -10.11 16.76
N GLY A 154 10.50 -11.37 16.79
CA GLY A 154 10.77 -12.31 17.87
C GLY A 154 12.26 -12.71 17.98
N TRP A 155 12.97 -12.77 16.85
CA TRP A 155 14.42 -12.95 16.84
C TRP A 155 15.15 -11.70 17.36
N TYR A 156 14.77 -10.51 16.84
CA TYR A 156 15.41 -9.25 17.21
C TYR A 156 15.27 -8.92 18.70
N HIS A 157 14.13 -9.25 19.32
CA HIS A 157 13.96 -9.09 20.77
C HIS A 157 14.98 -9.87 21.60
N LYS A 158 15.48 -11.00 21.11
CA LYS A 158 16.54 -11.76 21.77
C LYS A 158 17.92 -11.13 21.56
N GLU A 159 18.12 -10.48 20.42
CA GLU A 159 19.38 -9.82 20.05
C GLU A 159 19.48 -8.38 20.56
N LYS A 160 18.41 -7.82 21.12
CA LYS A 160 18.32 -6.39 21.51
C LYS A 160 19.47 -5.95 22.41
N ALA A 161 19.79 -6.73 23.44
CA ALA A 161 20.87 -6.43 24.38
C ALA A 161 22.26 -6.40 23.70
N HIS A 162 22.44 -7.16 22.62
CA HIS A 162 23.67 -7.11 21.83
C HIS A 162 23.75 -5.83 21.00
N GLN A 163 22.62 -5.35 20.48
CA GLN A 163 22.55 -4.12 19.68
C GLN A 163 22.81 -2.85 20.49
N GLU A 164 22.47 -2.83 21.76
CA GLU A 164 22.70 -1.69 22.68
C GLU A 164 24.21 -1.40 22.93
N ARG A 165 25.10 -2.28 22.50
CA ARG A 165 26.56 -2.10 22.63
C ARG A 165 27.16 -1.18 21.59
N PHE A 166 26.46 -0.93 20.47
CA PHE A 166 26.98 -0.11 19.37
C PHE A 166 26.74 1.37 19.64
N PRO A 167 27.75 2.25 19.37
CA PRO A 167 27.64 3.68 19.65
C PRO A 167 26.71 4.43 18.68
N HIS A 168 26.49 3.88 17.49
CA HIS A 168 25.63 4.45 16.47
C HIS A 168 24.38 3.60 16.28
N HIS A 169 23.23 4.26 16.18
CA HIS A 169 21.95 3.60 16.04
C HIS A 169 21.25 4.04 14.76
N VAL A 170 20.68 3.09 14.05
CA VAL A 170 19.79 3.32 12.89
C VAL A 170 18.44 2.66 13.14
N THR A 171 17.37 3.28 12.67
CA THR A 171 16.04 2.68 12.76
C THR A 171 15.75 1.89 11.50
N PHE A 172 15.49 0.59 11.65
CA PHE A 172 15.07 -0.28 10.56
C PHE A 172 13.58 -0.55 10.62
N PHE A 173 12.84 -0.08 9.61
CA PHE A 173 11.44 -0.40 9.43
C PHE A 173 11.30 -1.70 8.64
N HIS A 174 11.10 -2.81 9.32
CA HIS A 174 10.82 -4.09 8.70
C HIS A 174 9.36 -4.18 8.29
N GLY A 175 9.05 -4.37 7.01
CA GLY A 175 7.69 -4.64 6.55
C GLY A 175 7.22 -6.05 6.96
N SER A 176 5.91 -6.30 6.81
CA SER A 176 5.31 -7.60 7.13
C SER A 176 5.95 -8.79 6.41
N TYR A 177 6.47 -8.59 5.19
CA TYR A 177 7.18 -9.64 4.45
C TYR A 177 8.47 -10.09 5.15
N VAL A 178 9.31 -9.14 5.59
CA VAL A 178 10.53 -9.44 6.35
C VAL A 178 10.18 -10.09 7.68
N ASN A 179 9.12 -9.61 8.34
CA ASN A 179 8.76 -10.12 9.65
C ASN A 179 8.25 -11.57 9.60
N PHE A 180 7.39 -11.91 8.64
CA PHE A 180 6.63 -13.17 8.66
C PHE A 180 7.01 -14.16 7.56
N ASN A 181 7.56 -13.69 6.43
CA ASN A 181 7.84 -14.55 5.29
C ASN A 181 9.33 -14.81 5.09
N ASN A 182 10.16 -13.80 5.29
CA ASN A 182 11.62 -13.94 5.15
C ASN A 182 12.36 -13.23 6.29
N PRO A 183 12.32 -13.74 7.53
CA PRO A 183 13.04 -13.18 8.67
C PRO A 183 14.56 -13.13 8.46
N GLN A 184 15.11 -14.06 7.67
CA GLN A 184 16.54 -14.15 7.38
C GLN A 184 17.06 -12.87 6.73
N LEU A 185 16.29 -12.26 5.84
CA LEU A 185 16.66 -11.00 5.18
C LEU A 185 16.90 -9.87 6.21
N GLY A 186 16.06 -9.77 7.23
CA GLY A 186 16.22 -8.81 8.31
C GLY A 186 17.43 -9.12 9.19
N GLN A 187 17.66 -10.41 9.48
CA GLN A 187 18.83 -10.86 10.26
C GLN A 187 20.14 -10.55 9.53
N ASP A 188 20.19 -10.78 8.24
CA ASP A 188 21.39 -10.52 7.45
C ASP A 188 21.69 -9.02 7.33
N LEU A 189 20.64 -8.19 7.21
CA LEU A 189 20.79 -6.73 7.28
C LEU A 189 21.41 -6.30 8.63
N ILE A 190 20.90 -6.80 9.76
CA ILE A 190 21.45 -6.47 11.07
C ILE A 190 22.92 -6.90 11.19
N LYS A 191 23.28 -8.08 10.68
CA LYS A 191 24.69 -8.55 10.68
C LYS A 191 25.59 -7.61 9.87
N ILE A 192 25.12 -7.15 8.71
CA ILE A 192 25.88 -6.20 7.87
C ILE A 192 26.05 -4.85 8.58
N LEU A 193 25.00 -4.36 9.26
CA LEU A 193 25.07 -3.11 9.99
C LEU A 193 25.97 -3.18 11.23
N ASN A 194 26.20 -4.37 11.77
CA ASN A 194 27.04 -4.61 12.94
C ASN A 194 28.53 -4.92 12.58
N ALA A 195 28.84 -5.08 11.30
CA ALA A 195 30.20 -5.37 10.80
C ALA A 195 31.00 -4.08 10.59
#